data_457325f5b9b66794a7692a2204f972c4
#
_entry.id   457325f5b9b66794a7692a2204f972c4
#
_cell.length_a   1.000
_cell.length_b   1.000
_cell.length_c   1.000
_cell.angle_alpha   90.00
_cell.angle_beta   90.00
_cell.angle_gamma   90.00
#
_symmetry.space_group_name_H-M   'P 1'
#
loop_
_entity.id
_entity.type
_entity.pdbx_description
1 polymer ?
#
loop_
_entity_poly.entity_id
_entity_poly.type
_entity_poly.pdbx_seq_one_letter_code
_entity_poly.pdbx_strand_id
1 'polypeptide(L)'
;MQLFVMALEQEVEKLHEAGVRFQVIGDIGRFEGKLVQLIREAEARTSQNRKLTLTVAANYGGRWDILQAVNRMLRARPELAQGFGERDVTPYLALANAPEPDLFIRTGGEQRISNFMLWQLAYTELYFTDVLWPDFDAAALDRAIISYQQRERRFGRTSEQLPADAGLAAHRVRNTRESR
;
A
#
# COMPACT_ATOMS: atom_id res chain seq x y z
N MET A 1 -20.57 1.17 7.25
CA MET A 1 -20.37 -0.28 7.48
C MET A 1 -21.18 -1.15 6.53
N GLN A 2 -22.51 -0.95 6.37
CA GLN A 2 -23.34 -1.73 5.43
C GLN A 2 -22.83 -1.71 3.99
N LEU A 3 -22.42 -0.55 3.47
CA LEU A 3 -21.84 -0.44 2.13
C LEU A 3 -20.57 -1.29 1.93
N PHE A 4 -19.73 -1.38 2.95
CA PHE A 4 -18.50 -2.20 2.87
C PHE A 4 -18.83 -3.72 2.87
N VAL A 5 -19.82 -4.13 3.66
CA VAL A 5 -20.34 -5.51 3.62
C VAL A 5 -20.88 -5.84 2.23
N MET A 6 -21.77 -4.98 1.68
CA MET A 6 -22.33 -5.18 0.34
C MET A 6 -21.25 -5.23 -0.75
N ALA A 7 -20.27 -4.34 -0.66
CA ALA A 7 -19.15 -4.32 -1.61
C ALA A 7 -18.34 -5.62 -1.55
N LEU A 8 -18.03 -6.14 -0.36
CA LEU A 8 -17.35 -7.43 -0.21
C LEU A 8 -18.17 -8.58 -0.81
N GLU A 9 -19.47 -8.66 -0.48
CA GLU A 9 -20.35 -9.72 -0.98
C GLU A 9 -20.49 -9.72 -2.52
N GLN A 10 -20.43 -8.54 -3.15
CA GLN A 10 -20.66 -8.40 -4.60
C GLN A 10 -19.36 -8.42 -5.43
N GLU A 11 -18.26 -7.92 -4.90
CA GLU A 11 -17.06 -7.66 -5.70
C GLU A 11 -15.96 -8.73 -5.53
N VAL A 12 -16.00 -9.55 -4.45
CA VAL A 12 -14.95 -10.54 -4.18
C VAL A 12 -14.78 -11.52 -5.33
N GLU A 13 -15.88 -12.01 -5.92
CA GLU A 13 -15.80 -12.97 -7.02
C GLU A 13 -15.19 -12.32 -8.27
N LYS A 14 -15.56 -11.09 -8.60
CA LYS A 14 -14.95 -10.35 -9.71
C LYS A 14 -13.45 -10.13 -9.50
N LEU A 15 -13.02 -9.82 -8.26
CA LEU A 15 -11.61 -9.71 -7.92
C LEU A 15 -10.90 -11.04 -8.10
N HIS A 16 -11.52 -12.15 -7.70
CA HIS A 16 -10.96 -13.47 -7.86
C HIS A 16 -10.80 -13.85 -9.34
N GLU A 17 -11.82 -13.66 -10.16
CA GLU A 17 -11.79 -13.90 -11.61
C GLU A 17 -10.75 -13.03 -12.32
N ALA A 18 -10.59 -11.76 -11.87
CA ALA A 18 -9.56 -10.86 -12.38
C ALA A 18 -8.13 -11.24 -11.93
N GLY A 19 -7.96 -12.22 -11.04
CA GLY A 19 -6.67 -12.65 -10.51
C GLY A 19 -6.09 -11.69 -9.46
N VAL A 20 -6.94 -10.86 -8.83
CA VAL A 20 -6.58 -9.90 -7.80
C VAL A 20 -6.62 -10.56 -6.43
N ARG A 21 -5.53 -10.47 -5.67
CA ARG A 21 -5.48 -10.84 -4.26
C ARG A 21 -6.03 -9.70 -3.42
N PHE A 22 -7.04 -9.96 -2.62
CA PHE A 22 -7.63 -9.00 -1.69
C PHE A 22 -7.08 -9.19 -0.28
N GLN A 23 -6.81 -8.11 0.43
CA GLN A 23 -6.44 -8.12 1.85
C GLN A 23 -6.89 -6.85 2.55
N VAL A 24 -7.11 -6.94 3.86
CA VAL A 24 -7.48 -5.80 4.72
C VAL A 24 -6.44 -5.63 5.81
N ILE A 25 -6.00 -4.39 6.01
CA ILE A 25 -5.11 -4.01 7.12
C ILE A 25 -5.81 -3.04 8.07
N GLY A 26 -5.38 -3.02 9.32
CA GLY A 26 -5.91 -2.16 10.38
C GLY A 26 -6.45 -2.95 11.57
N ASP A 27 -7.09 -2.25 12.51
CA ASP A 27 -7.69 -2.86 13.71
C ASP A 27 -9.08 -3.44 13.40
N ILE A 28 -9.09 -4.55 12.64
CA ILE A 28 -10.31 -5.23 12.22
C ILE A 28 -11.06 -5.89 13.39
N GLY A 29 -10.38 -6.09 14.54
CA GLY A 29 -11.00 -6.68 15.72
C GLY A 29 -12.09 -5.83 16.35
N ARG A 30 -12.19 -4.56 15.97
CA ARG A 30 -13.27 -3.64 16.40
C ARG A 30 -14.53 -3.71 15.54
N PHE A 31 -14.50 -4.47 14.45
CA PHE A 31 -15.67 -4.62 13.60
C PHE A 31 -16.62 -5.70 14.14
N GLU A 32 -17.88 -5.64 13.71
CA GLU A 32 -18.85 -6.67 14.01
C GLU A 32 -18.40 -8.03 13.46
N GLY A 33 -18.68 -9.11 14.19
CA GLY A 33 -18.20 -10.45 13.86
C GLY A 33 -18.53 -10.90 12.44
N LYS A 34 -19.72 -10.53 11.92
CA LYS A 34 -20.12 -10.83 10.53
C LYS A 34 -19.16 -10.19 9.52
N LEU A 35 -18.77 -8.93 9.71
CA LEU A 35 -17.85 -8.26 8.80
C LEU A 35 -16.45 -8.87 8.88
N VAL A 36 -15.97 -9.20 10.07
CA VAL A 36 -14.66 -9.88 10.24
C VAL A 36 -14.65 -11.23 9.51
N GLN A 37 -15.75 -11.97 9.58
CA GLN A 37 -15.89 -13.24 8.87
C GLN A 37 -15.83 -13.04 7.35
N LEU A 38 -16.62 -12.11 6.80
CA LEU A 38 -16.62 -11.79 5.36
C LEU A 38 -15.23 -11.35 4.85
N ILE A 39 -14.51 -10.54 5.63
CA ILE A 39 -13.14 -10.15 5.28
C ILE A 39 -12.26 -11.39 5.17
N ARG A 40 -12.29 -12.30 6.15
CA ARG A 40 -11.49 -13.53 6.14
C ARG A 40 -11.83 -14.46 4.98
N GLU A 41 -13.11 -14.60 4.66
CA GLU A 41 -13.58 -15.38 3.52
C GLU A 41 -13.08 -14.80 2.20
N ALA A 42 -13.17 -13.47 2.02
CA ALA A 42 -12.67 -12.76 0.85
C ALA A 42 -11.14 -12.91 0.68
N GLU A 43 -10.39 -12.77 1.77
CA GLU A 43 -8.94 -12.97 1.78
C GLU A 43 -8.58 -14.43 1.45
N ALA A 44 -9.25 -15.40 2.04
CA ALA A 44 -9.03 -16.82 1.77
C ALA A 44 -9.35 -17.16 0.30
N ARG A 45 -10.50 -16.69 -0.21
CA ARG A 45 -10.94 -16.91 -1.59
C ARG A 45 -9.94 -16.42 -2.63
N THR A 46 -9.29 -15.28 -2.37
CA THR A 46 -8.37 -14.62 -3.30
C THR A 46 -6.89 -14.88 -3.01
N SER A 47 -6.58 -15.68 -1.99
CA SER A 47 -5.21 -15.88 -1.46
C SER A 47 -4.19 -16.38 -2.48
N GLN A 48 -4.62 -17.15 -3.48
CA GLN A 48 -3.75 -17.72 -4.52
C GLN A 48 -3.59 -16.80 -5.75
N ASN A 49 -4.30 -15.68 -5.80
CA ASN A 49 -4.20 -14.73 -6.90
C ASN A 49 -2.87 -13.97 -6.85
N ARG A 50 -2.31 -13.65 -8.03
CA ARG A 50 -0.94 -13.09 -8.15
C ARG A 50 -0.80 -11.95 -9.16
N LYS A 51 -1.86 -11.55 -9.86
CA LYS A 51 -1.78 -10.45 -10.84
C LYS A 51 -1.61 -9.09 -10.18
N LEU A 52 -2.36 -8.85 -9.10
CA LEU A 52 -2.38 -7.61 -8.33
C LEU A 52 -2.73 -7.94 -6.89
N THR A 53 -2.21 -7.19 -5.94
CA THR A 53 -2.71 -7.20 -4.55
C THR A 53 -3.42 -5.90 -4.27
N LEU A 54 -4.71 -5.97 -3.97
CA LEU A 54 -5.52 -4.86 -3.48
C LEU A 54 -5.56 -4.91 -1.96
N THR A 55 -5.00 -3.91 -1.31
CA THR A 55 -5.04 -3.79 0.15
C THR A 55 -5.94 -2.64 0.57
N VAL A 56 -6.95 -2.94 1.37
CA VAL A 56 -7.85 -1.93 1.96
C VAL A 56 -7.43 -1.64 3.39
N ALA A 57 -7.11 -0.39 3.68
CA ALA A 57 -6.82 0.07 5.05
C ALA A 57 -8.14 0.45 5.75
N ALA A 58 -8.62 -0.41 6.65
CA ALA A 58 -9.88 -0.22 7.36
C ALA A 58 -9.62 -0.11 8.87
N ASN A 59 -10.14 0.96 9.51
CA ASN A 59 -9.83 1.30 10.90
C ASN A 59 -8.30 1.30 11.15
N TYR A 60 -7.56 1.89 10.21
CA TYR A 60 -6.10 1.93 10.19
C TYR A 60 -5.57 3.32 10.57
N GLY A 61 -4.44 3.33 11.23
CA GLY A 61 -3.66 4.55 11.46
C GLY A 61 -2.18 4.21 11.60
N GLY A 62 -1.30 5.01 10.99
CA GLY A 62 0.14 4.75 11.00
C GLY A 62 0.75 4.69 12.41
N ARG A 63 0.29 5.55 13.33
CA ARG A 63 0.71 5.49 14.75
C ARG A 63 0.26 4.18 15.41
N TRP A 64 -0.97 3.75 15.16
CA TRP A 64 -1.47 2.46 15.63
C TRP A 64 -0.65 1.30 15.07
N ASP A 65 -0.35 1.34 13.78
CA ASP A 65 0.43 0.29 13.11
C ASP A 65 1.82 0.12 13.74
N ILE A 66 2.54 1.22 13.98
CA ILE A 66 3.84 1.20 14.65
C ILE A 66 3.72 0.62 16.07
N LEU A 67 2.77 1.11 16.86
CA LEU A 67 2.60 0.67 18.24
C LEU A 67 2.19 -0.81 18.34
N GLN A 68 1.28 -1.28 17.48
CA GLN A 68 0.90 -2.69 17.46
C GLN A 68 2.06 -3.57 16.98
N ALA A 69 2.88 -3.11 16.01
CA ALA A 69 4.06 -3.82 15.55
C ALA A 69 5.08 -4.01 16.68
N VAL A 70 5.41 -2.95 17.41
CA VAL A 70 6.31 -3.02 18.57
C VAL A 70 5.76 -3.96 19.64
N ASN A 71 4.47 -3.87 19.98
CA ASN A 71 3.85 -4.76 20.97
C ASN A 71 3.89 -6.22 20.52
N ARG A 72 3.63 -6.51 19.25
CA ARG A 72 3.70 -7.88 18.69
C ARG A 72 5.14 -8.41 18.71
N MET A 73 6.09 -7.58 18.32
CA MET A 73 7.51 -7.90 18.35
C MET A 73 7.97 -8.27 19.76
N LEU A 74 7.69 -7.41 20.76
CA LEU A 74 8.11 -7.68 22.15
C LEU A 74 7.42 -8.90 22.78
N ARG A 75 6.19 -9.23 22.34
CA ARG A 75 5.54 -10.49 22.76
C ARG A 75 6.19 -11.72 22.13
N ALA A 76 6.63 -11.65 20.89
CA ALA A 76 7.29 -12.73 20.18
C ALA A 76 8.77 -12.86 20.55
N ARG A 77 9.42 -11.75 20.89
CA ARG A 77 10.85 -11.64 21.18
C ARG A 77 11.09 -10.74 22.40
N PRO A 78 10.80 -11.24 23.64
CA PRO A 78 10.89 -10.44 24.85
C PRO A 78 12.30 -9.90 25.15
N GLU A 79 13.34 -10.55 24.65
CA GLU A 79 14.74 -10.12 24.79
C GLU A 79 15.00 -8.75 24.15
N LEU A 80 14.22 -8.35 23.15
CA LEU A 80 14.31 -7.06 22.49
C LEU A 80 13.84 -5.88 23.36
N ALA A 81 13.28 -6.13 24.54
CA ALA A 81 12.96 -5.05 25.49
C ALA A 81 14.22 -4.27 25.97
N GLN A 82 15.41 -4.84 25.83
CA GLN A 82 16.68 -4.18 26.14
C GLN A 82 17.17 -3.24 25.02
N GLY A 83 16.59 -3.33 23.82
CA GLY A 83 16.90 -2.50 22.66
C GLY A 83 16.52 -3.19 21.36
N PHE A 84 16.04 -2.42 20.38
CA PHE A 84 15.69 -2.91 19.05
C PHE A 84 15.89 -1.81 18.00
N GLY A 85 15.94 -2.20 16.74
CA GLY A 85 16.07 -1.30 15.59
C GLY A 85 14.95 -1.50 14.56
N GLU A 86 15.02 -0.74 13.48
CA GLU A 86 14.04 -0.77 12.38
C GLU A 86 13.81 -2.19 11.85
N ARG A 87 14.89 -2.96 11.68
CA ARG A 87 14.84 -4.33 11.15
C ARG A 87 14.07 -5.30 12.05
N ASP A 88 14.00 -5.02 13.34
CA ASP A 88 13.25 -5.84 14.29
C ASP A 88 11.76 -5.51 14.24
N VAL A 89 11.38 -4.25 14.00
CA VAL A 89 10.00 -3.76 13.96
C VAL A 89 9.32 -4.06 12.61
N THR A 90 10.03 -3.84 11.51
CA THR A 90 9.50 -3.94 10.13
C THR A 90 8.70 -5.23 9.87
N PRO A 91 9.14 -6.45 10.30
CA PRO A 91 8.39 -7.69 10.06
C PRO A 91 7.00 -7.75 10.74
N TYR A 92 6.73 -6.87 11.69
CA TYR A 92 5.46 -6.85 12.45
C TYR A 92 4.49 -5.75 11.99
N LEU A 93 4.90 -4.88 11.08
CA LEU A 93 4.01 -3.86 10.48
C LEU A 93 2.92 -4.51 9.62
N ALA A 94 1.82 -3.78 9.42
CA ALA A 94 0.65 -4.29 8.70
C ALA A 94 0.96 -4.70 7.23
N LEU A 95 1.95 -4.07 6.58
CA LEU A 95 2.38 -4.35 5.20
C LEU A 95 3.79 -4.97 5.14
N ALA A 96 4.22 -5.70 6.17
CA ALA A 96 5.56 -6.30 6.23
C ALA A 96 5.93 -7.18 5.02
N ASN A 97 4.93 -7.75 4.33
CA ASN A 97 5.12 -8.63 3.18
C ASN A 97 4.97 -7.91 1.83
N ALA A 98 4.74 -6.61 1.83
CA ALA A 98 4.64 -5.79 0.63
C ALA A 98 5.92 -4.94 0.45
N PRO A 99 6.31 -4.58 -0.78
CA PRO A 99 7.33 -3.58 -1.00
C PRO A 99 6.89 -2.23 -0.45
N GLU A 100 7.86 -1.37 -0.11
CA GLU A 100 7.55 0.01 0.22
C GLU A 100 6.86 0.70 -0.96
N PRO A 101 5.88 1.59 -0.71
CA PRO A 101 5.15 2.27 -1.77
C PRO A 101 6.07 3.18 -2.58
N ASP A 102 5.96 3.13 -3.89
CA ASP A 102 6.68 4.05 -4.78
C ASP A 102 5.94 5.37 -4.96
N LEU A 103 4.61 5.34 -4.97
CA LEU A 103 3.77 6.51 -5.22
C LEU A 103 2.60 6.54 -4.22
N PHE A 104 2.46 7.67 -3.53
CA PHE A 104 1.30 8.01 -2.74
C PHE A 104 0.45 9.04 -3.49
N ILE A 105 -0.84 8.75 -3.68
CA ILE A 105 -1.79 9.68 -4.30
C ILE A 105 -2.82 10.10 -3.25
N ARG A 106 -3.00 11.39 -3.06
CA ARG A 106 -4.08 11.94 -2.24
C ARG A 106 -4.95 12.87 -3.06
N THR A 107 -6.24 12.55 -3.10
CA THR A 107 -7.30 13.31 -3.76
C THR A 107 -7.95 14.31 -2.80
N GLY A 108 -8.72 15.29 -3.32
CA GLY A 108 -9.52 16.22 -2.52
C GLY A 108 -8.78 17.43 -1.98
N GLY A 109 -7.66 17.84 -2.60
CA GLY A 109 -6.96 19.10 -2.34
C GLY A 109 -6.10 19.16 -1.07
N GLU A 110 -6.13 18.14 -0.22
CA GLU A 110 -5.36 18.11 1.02
C GLU A 110 -3.90 17.72 0.77
N GLN A 111 -2.94 18.55 1.16
CA GLN A 111 -1.50 18.36 0.93
C GLN A 111 -0.77 17.84 2.18
N ARG A 112 -1.23 16.73 2.73
CA ARG A 112 -0.63 16.06 3.90
C ARG A 112 -0.89 14.55 3.86
N ILE A 113 0.00 13.76 4.44
CA ILE A 113 -0.18 12.30 4.58
C ILE A 113 -1.07 11.92 5.77
N SER A 114 -1.27 12.86 6.70
CA SER A 114 -1.99 12.65 7.97
C SER A 114 -1.40 11.46 8.77
N ASN A 115 -2.24 10.60 9.30
CA ASN A 115 -1.85 9.41 10.07
C ASN A 115 -1.93 8.13 9.21
N PHE A 116 -1.50 8.20 7.94
CA PHE A 116 -1.55 7.09 7.00
C PHE A 116 -0.14 6.59 6.65
N MET A 117 0.13 5.30 6.87
CA MET A 117 1.35 4.59 6.49
C MET A 117 2.66 5.33 6.82
N LEU A 118 2.76 5.89 8.05
CA LEU A 118 3.85 6.77 8.46
C LEU A 118 5.25 6.16 8.30
N TRP A 119 5.38 4.85 8.54
CA TRP A 119 6.63 4.13 8.40
C TRP A 119 6.97 3.87 6.93
N GLN A 120 5.99 3.36 6.19
CA GLN A 120 6.19 2.88 4.83
C GLN A 120 6.35 4.01 3.80
N LEU A 121 5.86 5.22 4.10
CA LEU A 121 5.92 6.38 3.19
C LEU A 121 7.22 7.19 3.31
N ALA A 122 8.20 6.74 4.09
CA ALA A 122 9.43 7.50 4.38
C ALA A 122 10.20 7.94 3.10
N TYR A 123 10.18 7.12 2.05
CA TYR A 123 10.86 7.38 0.78
C TYR A 123 9.93 7.38 -0.42
N THR A 124 8.62 7.52 -0.17
CA THR A 124 7.57 7.49 -1.19
C THR A 124 7.40 8.83 -1.87
N GLU A 125 7.24 8.84 -3.18
CA GLU A 125 6.88 10.04 -3.94
C GLU A 125 5.41 10.42 -3.68
N LEU A 126 5.19 11.71 -3.36
CA LEU A 126 3.85 12.19 -3.00
C LEU A 126 3.23 12.96 -4.17
N TYR A 127 2.00 12.60 -4.52
CA TYR A 127 1.18 13.29 -5.51
C TYR A 127 -0.13 13.74 -4.88
N PHE A 128 -0.39 15.04 -4.91
CA PHE A 128 -1.61 15.66 -4.38
C PHE A 128 -2.43 16.21 -5.53
N THR A 129 -3.75 16.06 -5.49
CA THR A 129 -4.66 16.57 -6.51
C THR A 129 -5.95 17.06 -5.89
N ASP A 130 -6.53 18.14 -6.48
CA ASP A 130 -7.81 18.70 -6.08
C ASP A 130 -9.00 17.85 -6.55
N VAL A 131 -8.77 16.92 -7.47
CA VAL A 131 -9.80 15.99 -7.97
C VAL A 131 -10.39 15.21 -6.80
N LEU A 132 -11.71 15.19 -6.67
CA LEU A 132 -12.40 14.41 -5.66
C LEU A 132 -12.37 12.93 -6.02
N TRP A 133 -12.41 12.06 -5.00
CA TRP A 133 -12.32 10.61 -5.20
C TRP A 133 -13.31 10.03 -6.22
N PRO A 134 -14.60 10.45 -6.25
CA PRO A 134 -15.55 9.96 -7.26
C PRO A 134 -15.19 10.33 -8.70
N ASP A 135 -14.44 11.43 -8.89
CA ASP A 135 -14.03 11.95 -10.19
C ASP A 135 -12.60 11.55 -10.58
N PHE A 136 -11.92 10.78 -9.71
CA PHE A 136 -10.56 10.29 -9.95
C PHE A 136 -10.60 9.10 -10.91
N ASP A 137 -10.57 9.39 -12.21
CA ASP A 137 -10.64 8.44 -13.30
C ASP A 137 -9.26 7.92 -13.76
N ALA A 138 -9.25 7.10 -14.81
CA ALA A 138 -8.02 6.56 -15.39
C ALA A 138 -7.09 7.67 -15.88
N ALA A 139 -7.62 8.75 -16.46
CA ALA A 139 -6.81 9.86 -16.94
C ALA A 139 -6.17 10.64 -15.77
N ALA A 140 -6.84 10.74 -14.63
CA ALA A 140 -6.27 11.32 -13.41
C ALA A 140 -5.14 10.43 -12.86
N LEU A 141 -5.30 9.10 -12.87
CA LEU A 141 -4.26 8.15 -12.49
C LEU A 141 -3.06 8.23 -13.43
N ASP A 142 -3.28 8.30 -14.74
CA ASP A 142 -2.19 8.45 -15.72
C ASP A 142 -1.38 9.72 -15.47
N ARG A 143 -2.01 10.85 -15.14
CA ARG A 143 -1.31 12.08 -14.76
C ARG A 143 -0.43 11.90 -13.52
N ALA A 144 -0.91 11.19 -12.51
CA ALA A 144 -0.12 10.89 -11.32
C ALA A 144 1.10 10.01 -11.64
N ILE A 145 0.91 8.99 -12.48
CA ILE A 145 1.99 8.09 -12.95
C ILE A 145 3.02 8.86 -13.79
N ILE A 146 2.59 9.72 -14.71
CA ILE A 146 3.48 10.56 -15.51
C ILE A 146 4.28 11.50 -14.60
N SER A 147 3.63 12.13 -13.62
CA SER A 147 4.31 12.99 -12.65
C SER A 147 5.39 12.21 -11.87
N TYR A 148 5.08 10.98 -11.45
CA TYR A 148 6.04 10.10 -10.79
C TYR A 148 7.23 9.76 -11.70
N GLN A 149 6.98 9.41 -12.96
CA GLN A 149 8.02 9.05 -13.94
C GLN A 149 8.98 10.21 -14.28
N GLN A 150 8.51 11.44 -14.15
CA GLN A 150 9.31 12.65 -14.41
C GLN A 150 10.21 13.06 -13.24
N ARG A 151 10.03 12.45 -12.08
CA ARG A 151 10.84 12.76 -10.88
C ARG A 151 12.14 12.01 -10.88
N GLU A 152 13.22 12.73 -10.58
CA GLU A 152 14.54 12.15 -10.35
C GLU A 152 14.62 11.60 -8.91
N ARG A 153 14.74 10.29 -8.75
CA ARG A 153 14.89 9.65 -7.43
C ARG A 153 16.34 9.72 -6.98
N ARG A 154 16.65 10.63 -6.08
CA ARG A 154 18.04 10.89 -5.63
C ARG A 154 18.48 10.05 -4.44
N PHE A 155 17.56 9.48 -3.65
CA PHE A 155 17.87 8.69 -2.45
C PHE A 155 18.93 9.33 -1.53
N GLY A 156 18.85 10.65 -1.32
CA GLY A 156 19.80 11.41 -0.53
C GLY A 156 21.12 11.72 -1.24
N ARG A 157 21.26 11.43 -2.54
CA ARG A 157 22.44 11.75 -3.37
C ARG A 157 22.21 13.02 -4.19
N THR A 158 23.31 13.64 -4.68
CA THR A 158 23.20 14.70 -5.70
C THR A 158 22.95 14.08 -7.08
N SER A 159 22.40 14.87 -8.04
CA SER A 159 22.17 14.40 -9.42
C SER A 159 23.44 13.85 -10.08
N GLU A 160 24.61 14.41 -9.75
CA GLU A 160 25.93 14.01 -10.25
C GLU A 160 26.42 12.66 -9.69
N GLN A 161 25.85 12.21 -8.57
CA GLN A 161 26.21 10.96 -7.90
C GLN A 161 25.31 9.78 -8.30
N LEU A 162 24.32 10.03 -9.15
CA LEU A 162 23.46 8.97 -9.68
C LEU A 162 24.17 8.24 -10.81
N PRO A 163 24.10 6.89 -10.89
CA PRO A 163 24.55 6.16 -12.07
C PRO A 163 23.81 6.67 -13.31
N ALA A 164 24.52 6.80 -14.44
CA ALA A 164 23.94 7.27 -15.71
C ALA A 164 22.71 6.42 -16.17
N ASP A 165 22.56 5.21 -15.66
CA ASP A 165 21.47 4.27 -15.98
C ASP A 165 20.24 4.36 -15.06
N ALA A 166 20.27 5.19 -14.01
CA ALA A 166 19.14 5.30 -13.07
C ALA A 166 17.85 5.88 -13.73
N GLY A 167 18.00 6.63 -14.84
CA GLY A 167 16.90 7.13 -15.67
C GLY A 167 16.35 6.12 -16.67
N LEU A 168 17.08 5.06 -17.01
CA LEU A 168 16.71 4.11 -18.06
C LEU A 168 15.97 2.86 -17.55
N ALA A 169 15.99 2.58 -16.26
CA ALA A 169 15.25 1.47 -15.66
C ALA A 169 13.72 1.65 -15.80
N ALA A 170 13.21 2.88 -15.89
CA ALA A 170 11.82 3.20 -16.13
C ALA A 170 11.37 2.95 -17.60
N HIS A 171 12.30 2.81 -18.55
CA HIS A 171 11.99 2.65 -19.97
C HIS A 171 11.93 1.19 -20.45
N ARG A 172 12.41 0.22 -19.67
CA ARG A 172 12.49 -1.19 -20.13
C ARG A 172 11.19 -1.99 -20.05
N VAL A 173 10.12 -1.46 -19.48
CA VAL A 173 8.81 -2.16 -19.45
C VAL A 173 7.99 -1.95 -20.73
N ARG A 174 8.42 -1.10 -21.69
CA ARG A 174 7.66 -0.75 -22.91
C ARG A 174 7.91 -1.61 -24.14
N ASN A 175 8.95 -2.46 -24.22
CA ASN A 175 9.33 -3.10 -25.50
C ASN A 175 9.15 -4.62 -25.57
N THR A 176 8.28 -5.23 -24.76
CA THR A 176 8.00 -6.69 -24.89
C THR A 176 6.58 -7.01 -25.35
N ARG A 177 5.85 -6.06 -26.00
CA ARG A 177 4.51 -6.31 -26.56
C ARG A 177 4.35 -6.09 -28.07
N GLU A 178 5.44 -5.89 -28.79
CA GLU A 178 5.38 -5.88 -30.26
C GLU A 178 6.35 -6.92 -30.84
N SER A 179 6.08 -8.20 -30.62
CA SER A 179 6.61 -9.31 -31.43
C SER A 179 5.99 -10.61 -30.95
N ARG A 180 4.72 -10.86 -31.31
CA ARG A 180 4.20 -12.16 -31.76
C ARG A 180 2.69 -12.08 -32.03
#